data_6a1d6ce591c4d3e8d64b1d1670c7227f
#
_entry.id   6a1d6ce591c4d3e8d64b1d1670c7227f
#
_cell.length_a   1.000
_cell.length_b   1.000
_cell.length_c   1.000
_cell.angle_alpha   90.00
_cell.angle_beta   90.00
_cell.angle_gamma   90.00
#
_symmetry.space_group_name_H-M   'P 1'
#
loop_
_entity.id
_entity.type
_entity.pdbx_description
1 polymer ?
#
loop_
_entity_poly.entity_id
_entity_poly.type
_entity_poly.pdbx_seq_one_letter_code
_entity_poly.pdbx_strand_id
1 'polypeptide(L)'
;MIGRPVEPQPGRAFDAIGRFARSGSAIAFIGAWALGEAIVLPIVPDVALALLALASPRRAGALFGAVLVGAVSGSILLAAATSAAPASVDAMLLAVPGIDTDTIANVDGRLAADGVLGFAQVGPGPPLKVYTVEWVEAGGSWPGLILGVLLNRVTRIGPVVLVAALAGRLLPGWLRRHERLVIPAYGVAWTAFYAVYWR
;
A
#
# COMPACT_ATOMS: atom_id res chain seq x y z
N MET A 1 39.72 -4.54 -31.91
CA MET A 1 39.34 -5.21 -30.65
C MET A 1 37.87 -4.92 -30.39
N ILE A 2 37.00 -5.84 -30.69
CA ILE A 2 35.56 -5.74 -30.42
C ILE A 2 35.39 -6.11 -28.92
N GLY A 3 35.07 -5.11 -28.09
CA GLY A 3 34.84 -5.35 -26.67
C GLY A 3 33.75 -6.43 -26.47
N ARG A 4 34.04 -7.45 -25.68
CA ARG A 4 33.06 -8.46 -25.26
C ARG A 4 31.87 -7.75 -24.62
N PRO A 5 30.62 -8.07 -24.99
CA PRO A 5 29.47 -7.54 -24.30
C PRO A 5 29.57 -7.91 -22.81
N VAL A 6 29.47 -6.90 -21.95
CA VAL A 6 29.48 -7.09 -20.49
C VAL A 6 28.22 -7.87 -20.15
N GLU A 7 28.35 -9.18 -19.90
CA GLU A 7 27.22 -9.98 -19.41
C GLU A 7 26.71 -9.36 -18.09
N PRO A 8 25.43 -9.06 -18.00
CA PRO A 8 24.87 -8.50 -16.78
C PRO A 8 24.97 -9.54 -15.66
N GLN A 9 25.75 -9.23 -14.63
CA GLN A 9 25.92 -10.11 -13.47
C GLN A 9 24.59 -10.34 -12.77
N PRO A 10 24.20 -11.60 -12.46
CA PRO A 10 22.96 -11.91 -11.76
C PRO A 10 22.93 -11.28 -10.36
N GLY A 11 21.77 -10.75 -9.96
CA GLY A 11 21.57 -10.15 -8.64
C GLY A 11 21.73 -8.64 -8.56
N ARG A 12 22.15 -7.95 -9.64
CA ARG A 12 22.38 -6.48 -9.61
C ARG A 12 21.15 -5.67 -9.28
N ALA A 13 19.99 -6.04 -9.81
CA ALA A 13 18.75 -5.33 -9.58
C ALA A 13 18.26 -5.52 -8.15
N PHE A 14 18.25 -6.74 -7.63
CA PHE A 14 17.93 -7.02 -6.22
C PHE A 14 18.89 -6.33 -5.26
N ASP A 15 20.17 -6.27 -5.57
CA ASP A 15 21.16 -5.58 -4.74
C ASP A 15 20.94 -4.06 -4.75
N ALA A 16 20.57 -3.48 -5.88
CA ALA A 16 20.21 -2.06 -5.98
C ALA A 16 18.94 -1.73 -5.18
N ILE A 17 17.89 -2.52 -5.34
CA ILE A 17 16.63 -2.40 -4.57
C ILE A 17 16.93 -2.57 -3.07
N GLY A 18 17.73 -3.55 -2.70
CA GLY A 18 18.12 -3.80 -1.31
C GLY A 18 18.96 -2.66 -0.70
N ARG A 19 19.83 -2.01 -1.48
CA ARG A 19 20.55 -0.80 -1.04
C ARG A 19 19.60 0.35 -0.80
N PHE A 20 18.69 0.60 -1.74
CA PHE A 20 17.66 1.62 -1.58
C PHE A 20 16.77 1.35 -0.36
N ALA A 21 16.27 0.11 -0.20
CA ALA A 21 15.44 -0.29 0.95
C ALA A 21 16.10 -0.04 2.33
N ARG A 22 17.44 0.01 2.37
CA ARG A 22 18.20 0.32 3.59
C ARG A 22 18.41 1.80 3.83
N SER A 23 18.13 2.67 2.86
CA SER A 23 18.30 4.11 2.98
C SER A 23 17.14 4.78 3.74
N GLY A 24 17.41 5.97 4.30
CA GLY A 24 16.36 6.84 4.85
C GLY A 24 15.38 7.31 3.77
N SER A 25 15.86 7.47 2.52
CA SER A 25 15.02 7.86 1.38
C SER A 25 13.92 6.84 1.07
N ALA A 26 14.16 5.53 1.28
CA ALA A 26 13.13 4.52 1.08
C ALA A 26 12.02 4.64 2.14
N ILE A 27 12.36 4.94 3.38
CA ILE A 27 11.37 5.17 4.46
C ILE A 27 10.54 6.41 4.14
N ALA A 28 11.19 7.51 3.76
CA ALA A 28 10.48 8.73 3.37
C ALA A 28 9.57 8.52 2.15
N PHE A 29 10.09 7.84 1.11
CA PHE A 29 9.35 7.52 -0.11
C PHE A 29 8.10 6.69 0.18
N ILE A 30 8.23 5.58 0.92
CA ILE A 30 7.10 4.69 1.17
C ILE A 30 6.07 5.32 2.12
N GLY A 31 6.52 6.11 3.10
CA GLY A 31 5.65 6.88 3.98
C GLY A 31 4.87 7.96 3.24
N ALA A 32 5.54 8.73 2.37
CA ALA A 32 4.90 9.74 1.53
C ALA A 32 3.90 9.11 0.54
N TRP A 33 4.24 7.96 -0.04
CA TRP A 33 3.31 7.22 -0.90
C TRP A 33 2.06 6.79 -0.13
N ALA A 34 2.23 6.19 1.07
CA ALA A 34 1.11 5.77 1.90
C ALA A 34 0.23 6.95 2.36
N LEU A 35 0.83 8.11 2.62
CA LEU A 35 0.09 9.35 2.89
C LEU A 35 -0.73 9.78 1.67
N GLY A 36 -0.13 9.85 0.49
CA GLY A 36 -0.82 10.23 -0.73
C GLY A 36 -1.92 9.22 -1.14
N GLU A 37 -1.68 7.92 -0.92
CA GLU A 37 -2.69 6.88 -1.17
C GLU A 37 -3.88 7.00 -0.20
N ALA A 38 -3.64 7.31 1.05
CA ALA A 38 -4.72 7.53 2.01
C ALA A 38 -5.59 8.75 1.68
N ILE A 39 -5.10 9.69 0.84
CA ILE A 39 -5.86 10.87 0.40
C ILE A 39 -6.46 10.64 -0.99
N VAL A 40 -5.63 10.44 -2.02
CA VAL A 40 -6.08 10.49 -3.42
C VAL A 40 -5.45 9.46 -4.35
N LEU A 41 -4.22 9.00 -4.11
CA LEU A 41 -3.54 8.12 -5.06
C LEU A 41 -4.27 6.78 -5.20
N PRO A 42 -4.53 6.30 -6.44
CA PRO A 42 -5.25 5.06 -6.67
C PRO A 42 -4.37 3.81 -6.51
N ILE A 43 -3.04 3.97 -6.48
CA ILE A 43 -2.09 2.86 -6.40
C ILE A 43 -1.61 2.68 -4.97
N VAL A 44 -1.83 1.49 -4.42
CA VAL A 44 -1.44 1.15 -3.05
C VAL A 44 0.08 1.04 -2.87
N PRO A 45 0.63 1.40 -1.71
CA PRO A 45 2.07 1.32 -1.42
C PRO A 45 2.60 -0.12 -1.40
N ASP A 46 1.73 -1.14 -1.34
CA ASP A 46 2.07 -2.56 -1.33
C ASP A 46 2.97 -2.95 -2.50
N VAL A 47 2.76 -2.32 -3.67
CA VAL A 47 3.55 -2.56 -4.88
C VAL A 47 5.05 -2.33 -4.62
N ALA A 48 5.41 -1.20 -4.03
CA ALA A 48 6.81 -0.92 -3.73
C ALA A 48 7.25 -1.63 -2.44
N LEU A 49 6.41 -1.63 -1.41
CA LEU A 49 6.71 -2.17 -0.09
C LEU A 49 7.06 -3.65 -0.13
N ALA A 50 6.30 -4.48 -0.86
CA ALA A 50 6.58 -5.91 -0.98
C ALA A 50 7.93 -6.16 -1.66
N LEU A 51 8.26 -5.41 -2.72
CA LEU A 51 9.54 -5.54 -3.40
C LEU A 51 10.72 -5.11 -2.51
N LEU A 52 10.56 -4.03 -1.76
CA LEU A 52 11.56 -3.55 -0.80
C LEU A 52 11.75 -4.55 0.36
N ALA A 53 10.66 -5.11 0.89
CA ALA A 53 10.69 -6.12 1.94
C ALA A 53 11.34 -7.42 1.46
N LEU A 54 11.06 -7.84 0.22
CA LEU A 54 11.68 -9.00 -0.43
C LEU A 54 13.20 -8.82 -0.57
N ALA A 55 13.64 -7.64 -1.02
CA ALA A 55 15.06 -7.34 -1.25
C ALA A 55 15.83 -7.02 0.05
N SER A 56 15.14 -6.56 1.09
CA SER A 56 15.75 -6.23 2.39
C SER A 56 14.86 -6.65 3.57
N PRO A 57 14.74 -7.95 3.87
CA PRO A 57 13.82 -8.47 4.90
C PRO A 57 14.02 -7.90 6.30
N ARG A 58 15.27 -7.53 6.64
CA ARG A 58 15.59 -6.92 7.95
C ARG A 58 15.00 -5.51 8.11
N ARG A 59 14.67 -4.85 7.02
CA ARG A 59 14.06 -3.50 7.00
C ARG A 59 12.54 -3.52 6.84
N ALA A 60 11.95 -4.69 6.58
CA ALA A 60 10.50 -4.82 6.33
C ALA A 60 9.63 -4.17 7.43
N GLY A 61 9.99 -4.38 8.70
CA GLY A 61 9.27 -3.77 9.83
C GLY A 61 9.35 -2.23 9.84
N ALA A 62 10.53 -1.65 9.57
CA ALA A 62 10.69 -0.20 9.53
C ALA A 62 9.96 0.43 8.33
N LEU A 63 9.99 -0.24 7.17
CA LEU A 63 9.25 0.19 5.97
C LEU A 63 7.73 0.09 6.20
N PHE A 64 7.26 -0.98 6.83
CA PHE A 64 5.85 -1.12 7.20
C PHE A 64 5.42 -0.07 8.23
N GLY A 65 6.26 0.23 9.23
CA GLY A 65 6.03 1.33 10.18
C GLY A 65 5.87 2.68 9.48
N ALA A 66 6.67 2.97 8.44
CA ALA A 66 6.52 4.17 7.64
C ALA A 66 5.18 4.22 6.88
N VAL A 67 4.70 3.07 6.38
CA VAL A 67 3.36 2.98 5.78
C VAL A 67 2.27 3.28 6.82
N LEU A 68 2.38 2.75 8.03
CA LEU A 68 1.41 3.02 9.10
C LEU A 68 1.35 4.52 9.43
N VAL A 69 2.52 5.14 9.62
CA VAL A 69 2.61 6.59 9.91
C VAL A 69 2.04 7.40 8.75
N GLY A 70 2.42 7.10 7.50
CA GLY A 70 1.92 7.79 6.32
C GLY A 70 0.41 7.65 6.16
N ALA A 71 -0.13 6.44 6.31
CA ALA A 71 -1.56 6.18 6.21
C ALA A 71 -2.37 6.89 7.29
N VAL A 72 -1.92 6.87 8.56
CA VAL A 72 -2.57 7.59 9.64
C VAL A 72 -2.55 9.09 9.39
N SER A 73 -1.39 9.64 9.02
CA SER A 73 -1.28 11.08 8.72
C SER A 73 -2.16 11.50 7.55
N GLY A 74 -2.19 10.72 6.46
CA GLY A 74 -3.04 10.98 5.31
C GLY A 74 -4.53 10.88 5.65
N SER A 75 -4.93 9.88 6.43
CA SER A 75 -6.32 9.75 6.88
C SER A 75 -6.76 10.87 7.81
N ILE A 76 -5.87 11.37 8.68
CA ILE A 76 -6.17 12.56 9.51
C ILE A 76 -6.39 13.79 8.64
N LEU A 77 -5.53 14.00 7.62
CA LEU A 77 -5.70 15.14 6.70
C LEU A 77 -6.98 15.01 5.88
N LEU A 78 -7.29 13.82 5.37
CA LEU A 78 -8.54 13.58 4.64
C LEU A 78 -9.76 13.77 5.54
N ALA A 79 -9.75 13.27 6.76
CA ALA A 79 -10.83 13.45 7.73
C ALA A 79 -11.08 14.92 8.06
N ALA A 80 -10.02 15.72 8.21
CA ALA A 80 -10.13 17.16 8.40
C ALA A 80 -10.74 17.85 7.15
N ALA A 81 -10.35 17.43 5.95
CA ALA A 81 -10.91 17.93 4.69
C ALA A 81 -12.39 17.54 4.55
N THR A 82 -12.79 16.31 4.88
CA THR A 82 -14.18 15.83 4.88
C THR A 82 -15.03 16.69 5.81
N SER A 83 -14.54 16.95 7.04
CA SER A 83 -15.27 17.78 7.99
C SER A 83 -15.44 19.24 7.54
N ALA A 84 -14.49 19.78 6.76
CA ALA A 84 -14.52 21.17 6.29
C ALA A 84 -15.30 21.34 4.97
N ALA A 85 -15.29 20.35 4.08
CA ALA A 85 -15.84 20.45 2.74
C ALA A 85 -16.30 19.06 2.20
N PRO A 86 -17.33 18.44 2.82
CA PRO A 86 -17.73 17.07 2.51
C PRO A 86 -18.04 16.87 1.02
N ALA A 87 -18.90 17.70 0.42
CA ALA A 87 -19.28 17.58 -0.99
C ALA A 87 -18.08 17.64 -1.98
N SER A 88 -17.01 18.35 -1.62
CA SER A 88 -15.80 18.41 -2.43
C SER A 88 -14.99 17.12 -2.30
N VAL A 89 -14.97 16.52 -1.11
CA VAL A 89 -14.29 15.26 -0.87
C VAL A 89 -15.04 14.10 -1.56
N ASP A 90 -16.38 14.07 -1.52
CA ASP A 90 -17.20 13.09 -2.23
C ASP A 90 -16.95 13.12 -3.74
N ALA A 91 -16.95 14.33 -4.31
CA ALA A 91 -16.64 14.52 -5.72
C ALA A 91 -15.21 14.05 -6.06
N MET A 92 -14.24 14.28 -5.17
CA MET A 92 -12.88 13.79 -5.31
C MET A 92 -12.83 12.25 -5.22
N LEU A 93 -13.54 11.62 -4.29
CA LEU A 93 -13.58 10.17 -4.15
C LEU A 93 -14.11 9.50 -5.42
N LEU A 94 -15.25 9.98 -5.93
CA LEU A 94 -15.87 9.46 -7.16
C LEU A 94 -15.03 9.69 -8.43
N ALA A 95 -14.07 10.63 -8.38
CA ALA A 95 -13.11 10.82 -9.46
C ALA A 95 -11.91 9.82 -9.40
N VAL A 96 -11.73 9.10 -8.28
CA VAL A 96 -10.66 8.10 -8.15
C VAL A 96 -11.06 6.80 -8.84
N PRO A 97 -10.26 6.27 -9.78
CA PRO A 97 -10.55 5.00 -10.44
C PRO A 97 -10.77 3.86 -9.44
N GLY A 98 -11.84 3.08 -9.65
CA GLY A 98 -12.20 1.96 -8.78
C GLY A 98 -12.99 2.34 -7.52
N ILE A 99 -13.46 3.60 -7.42
CA ILE A 99 -14.42 4.02 -6.40
C ILE A 99 -15.72 4.43 -7.10
N ASP A 100 -16.80 3.77 -6.73
CA ASP A 100 -18.16 4.03 -7.18
C ASP A 100 -19.12 4.08 -5.98
N THR A 101 -20.38 4.36 -6.26
CA THR A 101 -21.43 4.44 -5.23
C THR A 101 -21.64 3.11 -4.50
N ASP A 102 -21.44 1.99 -5.18
CA ASP A 102 -21.59 0.66 -4.58
C ASP A 102 -20.44 0.37 -3.60
N THR A 103 -19.24 0.81 -3.94
CA THR A 103 -18.05 0.76 -3.06
C THR A 103 -18.28 1.57 -1.79
N ILE A 104 -18.84 2.77 -1.92
CA ILE A 104 -19.17 3.66 -0.79
C ILE A 104 -20.22 3.00 0.09
N ALA A 105 -21.36 2.57 -0.48
CA ALA A 105 -22.44 1.91 0.25
C ALA A 105 -21.99 0.61 0.95
N ASN A 106 -21.07 -0.14 0.35
CA ASN A 106 -20.50 -1.34 0.97
C ASN A 106 -19.69 -0.99 2.23
N VAL A 107 -18.89 0.08 2.18
CA VAL A 107 -18.10 0.53 3.33
C VAL A 107 -19.00 1.07 4.43
N ASP A 108 -19.98 1.91 4.09
CA ASP A 108 -20.97 2.43 5.05
C ASP A 108 -21.70 1.29 5.79
N GLY A 109 -22.22 0.30 5.04
CA GLY A 109 -22.87 -0.87 5.63
C GLY A 109 -21.95 -1.68 6.56
N ARG A 110 -20.67 -1.82 6.24
CA ARG A 110 -19.70 -2.52 7.10
C ARG A 110 -19.40 -1.71 8.36
N LEU A 111 -19.24 -0.40 8.26
CA LEU A 111 -18.99 0.46 9.42
C LEU A 111 -20.21 0.54 10.33
N ALA A 112 -21.42 0.57 9.77
CA ALA A 112 -22.67 0.52 10.52
C ALA A 112 -22.83 -0.80 11.30
N ALA A 113 -22.45 -1.94 10.70
CA ALA A 113 -22.56 -3.25 11.33
C ALA A 113 -21.48 -3.52 12.39
N ASP A 114 -20.21 -3.21 12.07
CA ASP A 114 -19.05 -3.66 12.84
C ASP A 114 -18.28 -2.50 13.52
N GLY A 115 -18.69 -1.27 13.34
CA GLY A 115 -18.00 -0.09 13.84
C GLY A 115 -16.54 -0.05 13.36
N VAL A 116 -15.61 0.21 14.27
CA VAL A 116 -14.17 0.27 13.96
C VAL A 116 -13.61 -1.05 13.41
N LEU A 117 -14.21 -2.18 13.74
CA LEU A 117 -13.80 -3.48 13.20
C LEU A 117 -14.12 -3.62 11.71
N GLY A 118 -15.08 -2.86 11.19
CA GLY A 118 -15.40 -2.77 9.77
C GLY A 118 -14.22 -2.32 8.89
N PHE A 119 -13.22 -1.65 9.46
CA PHE A 119 -11.96 -1.33 8.76
C PHE A 119 -11.10 -2.57 8.45
N ALA A 120 -11.27 -3.68 9.20
CA ALA A 120 -10.48 -4.88 8.96
C ALA A 120 -10.75 -5.45 7.57
N GLN A 121 -9.69 -5.66 6.80
CA GLN A 121 -9.79 -6.13 5.43
C GLN A 121 -8.67 -7.11 5.12
N VAL A 122 -9.03 -8.28 4.58
CA VAL A 122 -8.08 -9.27 4.10
C VAL A 122 -8.22 -9.35 2.57
N GLY A 123 -7.10 -9.16 1.85
CA GLY A 123 -7.08 -9.18 0.39
C GLY A 123 -7.61 -7.89 -0.28
N PRO A 124 -7.98 -7.97 -1.58
CA PRO A 124 -8.54 -6.84 -2.34
C PRO A 124 -9.87 -6.35 -1.76
N GLY A 125 -10.13 -5.06 -1.86
CA GLY A 125 -11.38 -4.47 -1.42
C GLY A 125 -11.32 -2.95 -1.41
N PRO A 126 -12.31 -2.25 -0.83
CA PRO A 126 -12.40 -0.80 -0.87
C PRO A 126 -11.12 -0.09 -0.41
N PRO A 127 -10.75 1.03 -1.05
CA PRO A 127 -9.60 1.84 -0.62
C PRO A 127 -9.79 2.44 0.77
N LEU A 128 -8.70 2.62 1.53
CA LEU A 128 -8.73 3.17 2.89
C LEU A 128 -9.42 4.55 2.97
N LYS A 129 -9.25 5.38 1.94
CA LYS A 129 -9.84 6.71 1.88
C LYS A 129 -11.37 6.70 1.97
N VAL A 130 -12.03 5.69 1.41
CA VAL A 130 -13.49 5.52 1.54
C VAL A 130 -13.87 5.26 3.00
N TYR A 131 -13.18 4.34 3.68
CA TYR A 131 -13.40 4.11 5.11
C TYR A 131 -13.20 5.36 5.96
N THR A 132 -12.21 6.19 5.60
CA THR A 132 -11.93 7.44 6.32
C THR A 132 -13.09 8.43 6.20
N VAL A 133 -13.61 8.62 4.98
CA VAL A 133 -14.70 9.55 4.71
C VAL A 133 -15.98 9.08 5.38
N GLU A 134 -16.41 7.84 5.12
CA GLU A 134 -17.61 7.26 5.70
C GLU A 134 -17.58 7.27 7.24
N TRP A 135 -16.41 6.99 7.84
CA TRP A 135 -16.25 7.07 9.30
C TRP A 135 -16.50 8.47 9.85
N VAL A 136 -16.00 9.49 9.17
CA VAL A 136 -16.19 10.90 9.57
C VAL A 136 -17.63 11.33 9.39
N GLU A 137 -18.27 10.97 8.28
CA GLU A 137 -19.67 11.31 7.99
C GLU A 137 -20.64 10.64 8.94
N ALA A 138 -20.33 9.42 9.38
CA ALA A 138 -21.06 8.74 10.45
C ALA A 138 -20.82 9.33 11.85
N GLY A 139 -20.04 10.41 11.98
CA GLY A 139 -19.73 11.03 13.29
C GLY A 139 -18.73 10.24 14.14
N GLY A 140 -17.91 9.41 13.49
CA GLY A 140 -16.92 8.56 14.16
C GLY A 140 -15.83 9.36 14.89
N SER A 141 -15.32 8.81 15.99
CA SER A 141 -14.31 9.47 16.82
C SER A 141 -12.91 9.40 16.23
N TRP A 142 -12.06 10.39 16.53
CA TRP A 142 -10.65 10.42 16.12
C TRP A 142 -9.83 9.20 16.57
N PRO A 143 -9.93 8.74 17.85
CA PRO A 143 -9.25 7.49 18.26
C PRO A 143 -9.73 6.28 17.48
N GLY A 144 -11.04 6.21 17.16
CA GLY A 144 -11.63 5.16 16.35
C GLY A 144 -11.08 5.17 14.92
N LEU A 145 -10.92 6.34 14.31
CA LEU A 145 -10.30 6.48 12.99
C LEU A 145 -8.87 5.95 12.99
N ILE A 146 -8.04 6.39 13.94
CA ILE A 146 -6.64 5.94 14.02
C ILE A 146 -6.56 4.42 14.19
N LEU A 147 -7.36 3.86 15.10
CA LEU A 147 -7.41 2.41 15.32
C LEU A 147 -7.88 1.68 14.07
N GLY A 148 -8.92 2.17 13.40
CA GLY A 148 -9.44 1.60 12.16
C GLY A 148 -8.40 1.59 11.04
N VAL A 149 -7.70 2.72 10.84
CA VAL A 149 -6.60 2.81 9.85
C VAL A 149 -5.49 1.81 10.14
N LEU A 150 -5.05 1.70 11.39
CA LEU A 150 -4.03 0.73 11.79
C LEU A 150 -4.52 -0.70 11.56
N LEU A 151 -5.76 -1.01 11.94
CA LEU A 151 -6.37 -2.32 11.74
C LEU A 151 -6.44 -2.66 10.25
N ASN A 152 -6.91 -1.73 9.40
CA ASN A 152 -6.95 -1.93 7.96
C ASN A 152 -5.55 -2.24 7.39
N ARG A 153 -4.54 -1.47 7.75
CA ARG A 153 -3.17 -1.66 7.24
C ARG A 153 -2.54 -2.96 7.74
N VAL A 154 -2.73 -3.29 9.01
CA VAL A 154 -2.18 -4.52 9.59
C VAL A 154 -2.83 -5.76 8.96
N THR A 155 -4.15 -5.77 8.79
CA THR A 155 -4.86 -6.93 8.23
C THR A 155 -4.67 -7.09 6.73
N ARG A 156 -4.56 -6.00 5.98
CA ARG A 156 -4.44 -6.02 4.52
C ARG A 156 -2.99 -6.11 4.06
N ILE A 157 -2.11 -5.22 4.53
CA ILE A 157 -0.73 -5.09 4.06
C ILE A 157 0.23 -5.98 4.86
N GLY A 158 -0.03 -6.17 6.15
CA GLY A 158 0.82 -6.95 7.04
C GLY A 158 1.16 -8.35 6.51
N PRO A 159 0.20 -9.16 6.07
CA PRO A 159 0.46 -10.47 5.48
C PRO A 159 1.35 -10.41 4.24
N VAL A 160 1.14 -9.43 3.36
CA VAL A 160 1.95 -9.23 2.13
C VAL A 160 3.41 -8.96 2.49
N VAL A 161 3.64 -8.05 3.44
CA VAL A 161 4.99 -7.71 3.92
C VAL A 161 5.67 -8.91 4.59
N LEU A 162 4.92 -9.65 5.41
CA LEU A 162 5.42 -10.83 6.09
C LEU A 162 5.86 -11.90 5.08
N VAL A 163 5.00 -12.22 4.12
CA VAL A 163 5.31 -13.22 3.07
C VAL A 163 6.51 -12.77 2.24
N ALA A 164 6.57 -11.50 1.83
CA ALA A 164 7.70 -10.96 1.08
C ALA A 164 9.01 -11.02 1.90
N ALA A 165 8.96 -10.64 3.16
CA ALA A 165 10.14 -10.68 4.04
C ALA A 165 10.60 -12.13 4.30
N LEU A 166 9.69 -13.08 4.50
CA LEU A 166 10.01 -14.49 4.64
C LEU A 166 10.63 -15.05 3.35
N ALA A 167 10.04 -14.79 2.20
CA ALA A 167 10.60 -15.21 0.91
C ALA A 167 12.00 -14.64 0.69
N GLY A 168 12.22 -13.36 0.99
CA GLY A 168 13.53 -12.72 0.90
C GLY A 168 14.57 -13.30 1.86
N ARG A 169 14.15 -13.85 3.01
CA ARG A 169 15.05 -14.52 3.98
C ARG A 169 15.36 -15.96 3.57
N LEU A 170 14.36 -16.69 3.08
CA LEU A 170 14.45 -18.12 2.82
C LEU A 170 15.05 -18.44 1.43
N LEU A 171 14.83 -17.54 0.45
CA LEU A 171 15.14 -17.78 -0.95
C LEU A 171 16.12 -16.75 -1.57
N PRO A 172 17.10 -16.18 -0.84
CA PRO A 172 17.88 -15.06 -1.36
C PRO A 172 18.72 -15.43 -2.59
N GLY A 173 19.30 -16.63 -2.61
CA GLY A 173 20.08 -17.14 -3.75
C GLY A 173 19.24 -17.39 -5.00
N TRP A 174 18.05 -17.94 -4.82
CA TRP A 174 17.11 -18.20 -5.91
C TRP A 174 16.59 -16.90 -6.52
N LEU A 175 16.19 -15.94 -5.70
CA LEU A 175 15.70 -14.63 -6.13
C LEU A 175 16.75 -13.88 -6.97
N ARG A 176 18.00 -13.84 -6.53
CA ARG A 176 19.10 -13.20 -7.25
C ARG A 176 19.40 -13.90 -8.59
N ARG A 177 19.37 -15.24 -8.60
CA ARG A 177 19.59 -16.01 -9.83
C ARG A 177 18.51 -15.78 -10.88
N HIS A 178 17.25 -15.61 -10.44
CA HIS A 178 16.08 -15.49 -11.31
C HIS A 178 15.51 -14.06 -11.35
N GLU A 179 16.29 -13.03 -10.98
CA GLU A 179 15.81 -11.64 -10.93
C GLU A 179 15.22 -11.15 -12.26
N ARG A 180 15.79 -11.61 -13.40
CA ARG A 180 15.31 -11.28 -14.75
C ARG A 180 13.90 -11.81 -15.05
N LEU A 181 13.42 -12.78 -14.29
CA LEU A 181 12.07 -13.32 -14.38
C LEU A 181 11.18 -12.75 -13.26
N VAL A 182 11.68 -12.71 -12.05
CA VAL A 182 10.91 -12.31 -10.85
C VAL A 182 10.46 -10.86 -10.93
N ILE A 183 11.36 -9.93 -11.29
CA ILE A 183 11.02 -8.50 -11.32
C ILE A 183 10.00 -8.17 -12.43
N PRO A 184 10.18 -8.61 -13.69
CA PRO A 184 9.16 -8.38 -14.71
C PRO A 184 7.84 -9.11 -14.41
N ALA A 185 7.88 -10.36 -13.93
CA ALA A 185 6.68 -11.09 -13.56
C ALA A 185 5.90 -10.38 -12.43
N TYR A 186 6.60 -9.81 -11.45
CA TYR A 186 6.02 -8.97 -10.42
C TYR A 186 5.34 -7.72 -11.01
N GLY A 187 6.02 -7.01 -11.92
CA GLY A 187 5.44 -5.87 -12.62
C GLY A 187 4.20 -6.22 -13.44
N VAL A 188 4.27 -7.32 -14.20
CA VAL A 188 3.12 -7.81 -14.99
C VAL A 188 1.95 -8.19 -14.08
N ALA A 189 2.19 -8.88 -12.97
CA ALA A 189 1.15 -9.27 -12.02
C ALA A 189 0.40 -8.03 -11.45
N TRP A 190 1.12 -7.00 -11.05
CA TRP A 190 0.51 -5.76 -10.56
C TRP A 190 -0.21 -4.99 -11.67
N THR A 191 0.35 -4.92 -12.87
CA THR A 191 -0.30 -4.28 -14.02
C THR A 191 -1.61 -5.01 -14.36
N ALA A 192 -1.60 -6.34 -14.39
CA ALA A 192 -2.81 -7.14 -14.63
C ALA A 192 -3.85 -6.93 -13.51
N PHE A 193 -3.41 -6.90 -12.24
CA PHE A 193 -4.29 -6.62 -11.11
C PHE A 193 -5.01 -5.27 -11.28
N TYR A 194 -4.28 -4.18 -11.56
CA TYR A 194 -4.88 -2.87 -11.73
C TYR A 194 -5.73 -2.77 -12.99
N ALA A 195 -5.36 -3.44 -14.08
CA ALA A 195 -6.17 -3.48 -15.29
C ALA A 195 -7.54 -4.14 -15.07
N VAL A 196 -7.66 -5.03 -14.09
CA VAL A 196 -8.94 -5.63 -13.67
C VAL A 196 -9.65 -4.78 -12.63
N TYR A 197 -8.91 -4.25 -11.65
CA TYR A 197 -9.44 -3.50 -10.52
C TYR A 197 -10.08 -2.16 -10.91
N TRP A 198 -9.62 -1.53 -12.00
CA TRP A 198 -10.12 -0.22 -12.46
C TRP A 198 -11.22 -0.35 -13.53
N ARG A 199 -11.72 -1.55 -13.83
CA ARG A 199 -12.84 -1.77 -14.74
C ARG A 199 -14.18 -1.69 -14.03
#